data_77b7b9fe53765af8d213b5d07eb6f0cc
#
_entry.id   77b7b9fe53765af8d213b5d07eb6f0cc
#
_cell.length_a   1.000
_cell.length_b   1.000
_cell.length_c   1.000
_cell.angle_alpha   90.00
_cell.angle_beta   90.00
_cell.angle_gamma   90.00
#
_symmetry.space_group_name_H-M   'P 1'
#
loop_
_entity.id
_entity.type
_entity.pdbx_description
1 polymer ?
#
loop_
_entity_poly.entity_id
_entity_poly.type
_entity_poly.pdbx_seq_one_letter_code
_entity_poly.pdbx_strand_id
1 'polypeptide(L)'
;EDTGEILGQAVQAETTVTFTCAKPGLYLGAGAGCAGEVRVAHIGIPQDLVHQMIWRGPEPIELRPDYMHWNLPRRPADGHKGDFGKVFILGGSEGYTGAPVLAACGALRTGAGLVYVGVPREIYPIVAVKCQEAMAFPLPEEYDKLLEKARSCDVAVIGPGLGRHPQMERLVRSLLCDL
;
A
#
# COMPACT_ATOMS: atom_id res chain seq x y z
N GLU A 1 12.01 11.67 -17.62
CA GLU A 1 12.02 11.83 -16.16
C GLU A 1 10.67 11.48 -15.52
N ASP A 2 9.56 11.61 -16.23
CA ASP A 2 8.21 11.45 -15.67
C ASP A 2 7.75 9.98 -15.66
N THR A 3 7.96 9.26 -16.76
CA THR A 3 7.43 7.88 -16.94
C THR A 3 8.44 6.78 -16.67
N GLY A 4 9.73 7.06 -16.70
CA GLY A 4 10.78 6.05 -16.64
C GLY A 4 11.00 5.28 -17.95
N GLU A 5 10.39 5.70 -19.03
CA GLU A 5 10.63 5.11 -20.36
C GLU A 5 11.94 5.62 -20.97
N ILE A 6 12.66 4.73 -21.65
CA ILE A 6 13.85 5.09 -22.41
C ILE A 6 13.43 5.46 -23.83
N LEU A 7 13.52 6.77 -24.17
CA LEU A 7 13.11 7.31 -25.46
C LEU A 7 14.21 7.24 -26.54
N GLY A 8 15.10 6.29 -26.45
CA GLY A 8 16.25 6.14 -27.36
C GLY A 8 17.42 5.51 -26.63
N GLN A 9 18.51 6.24 -26.48
CA GLN A 9 19.67 5.80 -25.71
C GLN A 9 19.64 6.46 -24.33
N ALA A 10 19.95 5.69 -23.28
CA ALA A 10 20.08 6.17 -21.92
C ALA A 10 21.47 5.89 -21.38
N VAL A 11 22.00 6.83 -20.61
CA VAL A 11 23.25 6.65 -19.88
C VAL A 11 23.01 5.73 -18.69
N GLN A 12 23.89 4.73 -18.54
CA GLN A 12 23.93 3.92 -17.30
C GLN A 12 24.79 4.68 -16.27
N ALA A 13 24.13 5.40 -15.39
CA ALA A 13 24.77 6.25 -14.42
C ALA A 13 25.09 5.48 -13.13
N GLU A 14 26.22 5.74 -12.51
CA GLU A 14 26.49 5.33 -11.12
C GLU A 14 25.73 6.22 -10.13
N THR A 15 25.61 7.52 -10.47
CA THR A 15 24.89 8.51 -9.67
C THR A 15 24.15 9.47 -10.60
N THR A 16 22.88 9.72 -10.31
CA THR A 16 22.09 10.76 -10.96
C THR A 16 21.78 11.87 -9.97
N VAL A 17 22.18 13.10 -10.30
CA VAL A 17 21.79 14.29 -9.53
C VAL A 17 20.56 14.92 -10.16
N THR A 18 19.50 15.02 -9.39
CA THR A 18 18.24 15.68 -9.78
C THR A 18 17.99 16.91 -8.91
N PHE A 19 17.41 17.96 -9.49
CA PHE A 19 17.23 19.21 -8.78
C PHE A 19 15.85 19.31 -8.13
N THR A 20 15.80 19.87 -6.94
CA THR A 20 14.62 20.24 -6.15
C THR A 20 13.82 19.05 -5.63
N CYS A 21 13.37 18.16 -6.53
CA CYS A 21 12.54 16.99 -6.20
C CYS A 21 13.05 15.76 -6.92
N ALA A 22 12.79 14.61 -6.35
CA ALA A 22 12.88 13.34 -7.04
C ALA A 22 11.84 13.28 -8.18
N LYS A 23 12.20 12.72 -9.33
CA LYS A 23 11.30 12.54 -10.45
C LYS A 23 10.89 11.07 -10.54
N PRO A 24 9.59 10.78 -10.75
CA PRO A 24 9.08 9.40 -10.78
C PRO A 24 9.87 8.48 -11.71
N GLY A 25 10.22 8.96 -12.90
CA GLY A 25 10.94 8.17 -13.89
C GLY A 25 12.36 7.77 -13.52
N LEU A 26 12.95 8.32 -12.46
CA LEU A 26 14.24 7.87 -11.92
C LEU A 26 14.10 6.66 -11.00
N TYR A 27 12.86 6.31 -10.61
CA TYR A 27 12.54 5.22 -9.70
C TYR A 27 11.62 4.17 -10.33
N LEU A 28 11.09 4.44 -11.52
CA LEU A 28 10.12 3.59 -12.19
C LEU A 28 10.66 3.04 -13.51
N GLY A 29 10.16 1.87 -13.88
CA GLY A 29 10.42 1.26 -15.18
C GLY A 29 11.91 1.07 -15.52
N ALA A 30 12.24 1.21 -16.79
CA ALA A 30 13.61 1.07 -17.29
C ALA A 30 14.52 2.24 -16.84
N GLY A 31 13.96 3.40 -16.56
CA GLY A 31 14.69 4.56 -16.06
C GLY A 31 15.36 4.31 -14.72
N ALA A 32 14.71 3.59 -13.83
CA ALA A 32 15.29 3.20 -12.54
C ALA A 32 16.56 2.36 -12.69
N GLY A 33 16.58 1.45 -13.69
CA GLY A 33 17.76 0.65 -14.00
C GLY A 33 18.94 1.45 -14.54
N CYS A 34 18.69 2.66 -15.07
CA CYS A 34 19.72 3.54 -15.63
C CYS A 34 20.18 4.62 -14.66
N ALA A 35 19.41 4.93 -13.63
CA ALA A 35 19.63 6.10 -12.76
C ALA A 35 20.77 5.94 -11.73
N GLY A 36 21.08 4.70 -11.33
CA GLY A 36 22.03 4.46 -10.24
C GLY A 36 21.58 5.09 -8.92
N GLU A 37 22.48 5.59 -8.10
CA GLU A 37 22.16 6.31 -6.88
C GLU A 37 21.55 7.69 -7.21
N VAL A 38 20.28 7.91 -6.83
CA VAL A 38 19.63 9.20 -7.09
C VAL A 38 19.86 10.15 -5.92
N ARG A 39 20.44 11.32 -6.21
CA ARG A 39 20.69 12.41 -5.24
C ARG A 39 19.89 13.64 -5.61
N VAL A 40 19.07 14.12 -4.68
CA VAL A 40 18.31 15.36 -4.86
C VAL A 40 19.13 16.55 -4.36
N ALA A 41 19.43 17.49 -5.26
CA ALA A 41 20.15 18.71 -4.94
C ALA A 41 19.19 19.91 -4.86
N HIS A 42 19.24 20.65 -3.77
CA HIS A 42 18.45 21.87 -3.60
C HIS A 42 19.09 23.02 -4.37
N ILE A 43 18.29 23.72 -5.18
CA ILE A 43 18.73 24.84 -6.00
C ILE A 43 18.06 26.18 -5.62
N GLY A 44 17.61 26.30 -4.37
CA GLY A 44 17.06 27.52 -3.83
C GLY A 44 15.56 27.73 -4.08
N ILE A 45 14.82 26.70 -4.55
CA ILE A 45 13.36 26.79 -4.62
C ILE A 45 12.78 26.67 -3.20
N PRO A 46 11.92 27.61 -2.76
CA PRO A 46 11.30 27.54 -1.44
C PRO A 46 10.49 26.25 -1.24
N GLN A 47 10.68 25.62 -0.09
CA GLN A 47 10.00 24.35 0.24
C GLN A 47 8.49 24.47 0.21
N ASP A 48 7.94 25.62 0.61
CA ASP A 48 6.50 25.87 0.59
C ASP A 48 5.91 25.80 -0.83
N LEU A 49 6.65 26.26 -1.86
CA LEU A 49 6.23 26.12 -3.25
C LEU A 49 6.28 24.68 -3.71
N VAL A 50 7.30 23.94 -3.32
CA VAL A 50 7.43 22.50 -3.62
C VAL A 50 6.24 21.74 -3.02
N HIS A 51 5.90 21.98 -1.75
CA HIS A 51 4.75 21.37 -1.09
C HIS A 51 3.41 21.70 -1.78
N GLN A 52 3.21 22.96 -2.18
CA GLN A 52 2.00 23.37 -2.89
C GLN A 52 1.83 22.71 -4.27
N MET A 53 2.95 22.41 -4.96
CA MET A 53 2.90 21.77 -6.28
C MET A 53 2.68 20.26 -6.18
N ILE A 54 3.28 19.58 -5.22
CA ILE A 54 3.17 18.13 -5.02
C ILE A 54 1.72 17.73 -4.71
N TRP A 55 0.93 18.58 -4.04
CA TRP A 55 -0.44 18.27 -3.63
C TRP A 55 -1.52 18.52 -4.68
N ARG A 56 -1.18 18.98 -5.89
CA ARG A 56 -2.17 19.39 -6.92
C ARG A 56 -2.47 18.35 -8.00
N GLY A 57 -1.86 17.19 -8.00
CA GLY A 57 -2.02 16.19 -9.07
C GLY A 57 -2.30 14.77 -8.57
N PRO A 58 -2.83 13.90 -9.44
CA PRO A 58 -2.97 12.47 -9.20
C PRO A 58 -1.65 11.70 -9.31
N GLU A 59 -0.52 12.41 -9.27
CA GLU A 59 0.81 11.81 -9.46
C GLU A 59 1.26 11.03 -8.23
N PRO A 60 2.00 9.92 -8.40
CA PRO A 60 2.49 9.13 -7.30
C PRO A 60 3.40 9.97 -6.41
N ILE A 61 3.07 10.07 -5.13
CA ILE A 61 3.86 10.77 -4.12
C ILE A 61 4.86 9.77 -3.53
N GLU A 62 6.15 10.08 -3.63
CA GLU A 62 7.16 9.32 -2.90
C GLU A 62 7.02 9.61 -1.41
N LEU A 63 6.67 8.59 -0.62
CA LEU A 63 6.64 8.68 0.83
C LEU A 63 8.08 8.60 1.37
N ARG A 64 8.62 9.73 1.80
CA ARG A 64 9.93 9.77 2.46
C ARG A 64 9.80 9.44 3.94
N PRO A 65 10.80 8.81 4.57
CA PRO A 65 10.78 8.49 5.99
C PRO A 65 10.56 9.72 6.89
N ASP A 66 11.10 10.87 6.53
CA ASP A 66 10.92 12.14 7.23
C ASP A 66 9.47 12.64 7.17
N TYR A 67 8.79 12.50 6.02
CA TYR A 67 7.38 12.85 5.88
C TYR A 67 6.49 11.99 6.79
N MET A 68 6.78 10.71 6.95
CA MET A 68 6.03 9.82 7.84
C MET A 68 6.16 10.22 9.31
N HIS A 69 7.32 10.67 9.75
CA HIS A 69 7.51 11.14 11.12
C HIS A 69 6.62 12.34 11.48
N TRP A 70 6.32 13.20 10.52
CA TRP A 70 5.54 14.42 10.76
C TRP A 70 4.03 14.17 10.85
N ASN A 71 3.56 13.07 10.25
CA ASN A 71 2.12 12.78 10.13
C ASN A 71 1.64 11.63 11.02
N LEU A 72 2.52 10.97 11.77
CA LEU A 72 2.10 9.95 12.71
C LEU A 72 1.51 10.60 13.97
N PRO A 73 0.21 10.42 14.26
CA PRO A 73 -0.40 10.96 15.46
C PRO A 73 0.22 10.31 16.70
N ARG A 74 0.45 11.11 17.75
CA ARG A 74 0.87 10.56 19.06
C ARG A 74 -0.27 9.74 19.65
N ARG A 75 0.05 8.55 20.13
CA ARG A 75 -0.92 7.72 20.84
C ARG A 75 -1.17 8.28 22.24
N PRO A 76 -2.42 8.55 22.63
CA PRO A 76 -2.75 8.91 24.01
C PRO A 76 -2.45 7.72 24.94
N ALA A 77 -2.08 8.02 26.18
CA ALA A 77 -1.70 7.00 27.17
C ALA A 77 -2.88 6.10 27.59
N ASP A 78 -4.09 6.63 27.49
CA ASP A 78 -5.37 5.97 27.80
C ASP A 78 -6.08 5.40 26.56
N GLY A 79 -5.42 5.44 25.38
CA GLY A 79 -6.00 4.93 24.14
C GLY A 79 -6.14 3.41 24.12
N HIS A 80 -7.22 2.92 23.53
CA HIS A 80 -7.46 1.50 23.33
C HIS A 80 -7.35 1.12 21.83
N LYS A 81 -7.28 -0.17 21.52
CA LYS A 81 -7.07 -0.65 20.15
C LYS A 81 -8.10 -0.16 19.13
N GLY A 82 -9.33 0.16 19.57
CA GLY A 82 -10.39 0.68 18.70
C GLY A 82 -10.14 2.10 18.20
N ASP A 83 -9.29 2.88 18.89
CA ASP A 83 -9.02 4.28 18.55
C ASP A 83 -7.98 4.42 17.42
N PHE A 84 -7.28 3.34 17.08
CA PHE A 84 -6.17 3.34 16.13
C PHE A 84 -6.53 2.77 14.76
N GLY A 85 -7.80 2.79 14.42
CA GLY A 85 -8.32 2.39 13.12
C GLY A 85 -8.41 0.88 12.91
N LYS A 86 -9.26 0.52 11.95
CA LYS A 86 -9.56 -0.85 11.52
C LYS A 86 -9.16 -1.03 10.07
N VAL A 87 -8.39 -2.06 9.78
CA VAL A 87 -7.97 -2.41 8.43
C VAL A 87 -8.65 -3.71 8.00
N PHE A 88 -9.29 -3.68 6.85
CA PHE A 88 -9.80 -4.85 6.16
C PHE A 88 -8.82 -5.26 5.06
N ILE A 89 -8.40 -6.51 5.04
CA ILE A 89 -7.50 -7.07 4.02
C ILE A 89 -8.24 -8.19 3.29
N LEU A 90 -8.37 -8.07 1.97
CA LEU A 90 -8.83 -9.13 1.08
C LEU A 90 -7.64 -9.64 0.29
N GLY A 91 -7.25 -10.90 0.51
CA GLY A 91 -6.06 -11.43 -0.12
C GLY A 91 -5.95 -12.96 -0.06
N GLY A 92 -4.87 -13.45 -0.60
CA GLY A 92 -4.52 -14.87 -0.59
C GLY A 92 -5.22 -15.70 -1.66
N SER A 93 -4.51 -16.71 -2.10
CA SER A 93 -4.98 -17.79 -2.95
C SER A 93 -4.12 -19.02 -2.70
N GLU A 94 -4.45 -20.14 -3.33
CA GLU A 94 -3.62 -21.34 -3.26
C GLU A 94 -2.18 -21.03 -3.70
N GLY A 95 -1.19 -21.42 -2.92
CA GLY A 95 0.23 -21.08 -3.11
C GLY A 95 0.64 -19.68 -2.61
N TYR A 96 -0.29 -18.75 -2.37
CA TYR A 96 -0.01 -17.37 -1.96
C TYR A 96 -0.58 -17.01 -0.58
N THR A 97 -0.53 -17.95 0.37
CA THR A 97 -1.03 -17.76 1.74
C THR A 97 -0.22 -16.77 2.59
N GLY A 98 1.03 -16.50 2.20
CA GLY A 98 1.93 -15.60 2.93
C GLY A 98 1.62 -14.12 2.71
N ALA A 99 1.18 -13.74 1.52
CA ALA A 99 0.99 -12.33 1.14
C ALA A 99 -0.03 -11.59 2.05
N PRO A 100 -1.24 -12.11 2.31
CA PRO A 100 -2.19 -11.44 3.22
C PRO A 100 -1.67 -11.40 4.66
N VAL A 101 -0.91 -12.39 5.11
CA VAL A 101 -0.30 -12.40 6.44
C VAL A 101 0.75 -11.29 6.57
N LEU A 102 1.62 -11.13 5.57
CA LEU A 102 2.62 -10.05 5.55
C LEU A 102 1.96 -8.67 5.53
N ALA A 103 0.90 -8.50 4.74
CA ALA A 103 0.12 -7.26 4.72
C ALA A 103 -0.50 -6.97 6.11
N ALA A 104 -1.05 -7.98 6.77
CA ALA A 104 -1.60 -7.84 8.12
C ALA A 104 -0.54 -7.49 9.14
N CYS A 105 0.63 -8.14 9.11
CA CYS A 105 1.76 -7.80 9.97
C CYS A 105 2.25 -6.37 9.73
N GLY A 106 2.32 -5.94 8.47
CA GLY A 106 2.65 -4.56 8.12
C GLY A 106 1.68 -3.56 8.73
N ALA A 107 0.37 -3.77 8.55
CA ALA A 107 -0.67 -2.92 9.11
C ALA A 107 -0.60 -2.83 10.65
N LEU A 108 -0.41 -3.94 11.34
CA LEU A 108 -0.28 -3.96 12.80
C LEU A 108 0.97 -3.21 13.27
N ARG A 109 2.12 -3.42 12.62
CA ARG A 109 3.39 -2.77 12.97
C ARG A 109 3.41 -1.28 12.68
N THR A 110 2.65 -0.82 11.68
CA THR A 110 2.48 0.61 11.42
C THR A 110 1.47 1.27 12.36
N GLY A 111 0.74 0.48 13.15
CA GLY A 111 -0.07 0.98 14.23
C GLY A 111 -1.57 0.81 14.08
N ALA A 112 -2.06 0.05 13.13
CA ALA A 112 -3.49 -0.28 13.05
C ALA A 112 -3.96 -0.96 14.35
N GLY A 113 -5.10 -0.52 14.86
CA GLY A 113 -5.67 -1.05 16.10
C GLY A 113 -6.30 -2.43 15.94
N LEU A 114 -6.97 -2.65 14.81
CA LEU A 114 -7.62 -3.92 14.45
C LEU A 114 -7.37 -4.24 12.98
N VAL A 115 -7.00 -5.48 12.69
CA VAL A 115 -6.78 -5.95 11.32
C VAL A 115 -7.60 -7.22 11.07
N TYR A 116 -8.43 -7.17 10.05
CA TYR A 116 -9.26 -8.27 9.59
C TYR A 116 -8.73 -8.81 8.25
N VAL A 117 -8.57 -10.11 8.13
CA VAL A 117 -8.00 -10.75 6.93
C VAL A 117 -9.01 -11.73 6.35
N GLY A 118 -9.69 -11.32 5.29
CA GLY A 118 -10.61 -12.16 4.51
C GLY A 118 -9.85 -12.94 3.45
N VAL A 119 -9.99 -14.25 3.45
CA VAL A 119 -9.30 -15.15 2.52
C VAL A 119 -10.24 -16.22 1.98
N PRO A 120 -9.97 -16.80 0.80
CA PRO A 120 -10.69 -17.97 0.31
C PRO A 120 -10.75 -19.09 1.37
N ARG A 121 -11.90 -19.77 1.44
CA ARG A 121 -12.20 -20.79 2.45
C ARG A 121 -11.16 -21.92 2.48
N GLU A 122 -10.63 -22.27 1.31
CA GLU A 122 -9.67 -23.36 1.13
C GLU A 122 -8.34 -23.10 1.84
N ILE A 123 -7.93 -21.84 1.90
CA ILE A 123 -6.65 -21.45 2.51
C ILE A 123 -6.82 -20.88 3.92
N TYR A 124 -8.06 -20.66 4.36
CA TYR A 124 -8.34 -20.08 5.68
C TYR A 124 -7.62 -20.79 6.83
N PRO A 125 -7.63 -22.15 6.95
CA PRO A 125 -6.95 -22.82 8.06
C PRO A 125 -5.45 -22.51 8.11
N ILE A 126 -4.81 -22.39 6.95
CA ILE A 126 -3.38 -22.07 6.84
C ILE A 126 -3.10 -20.63 7.28
N VAL A 127 -3.94 -19.70 6.84
CA VAL A 127 -3.77 -18.28 7.16
C VAL A 127 -4.12 -18.00 8.62
N ALA A 128 -5.15 -18.65 9.17
CA ALA A 128 -5.55 -18.52 10.57
C ALA A 128 -4.42 -18.93 11.53
N VAL A 129 -3.69 -20.01 11.22
CA VAL A 129 -2.53 -20.44 12.03
C VAL A 129 -1.37 -19.44 11.95
N LYS A 130 -1.19 -18.76 10.80
CA LYS A 130 -0.12 -17.78 10.60
C LYS A 130 -0.43 -16.41 11.20
N CYS A 131 -1.71 -16.05 11.32
CA CYS A 131 -2.15 -14.77 11.89
C CYS A 131 -2.23 -14.90 13.42
N GLN A 132 -1.26 -14.34 14.13
CA GLN A 132 -1.23 -14.37 15.60
C GLN A 132 -2.07 -13.22 16.19
N GLU A 133 -2.03 -12.05 15.60
CA GLU A 133 -2.68 -10.82 16.11
C GLU A 133 -3.84 -10.35 15.21
N ALA A 134 -3.73 -10.58 13.90
CA ALA A 134 -4.79 -10.25 12.95
C ALA A 134 -5.90 -11.31 12.98
N MET A 135 -7.13 -10.86 12.78
CA MET A 135 -8.32 -11.71 12.78
C MET A 135 -8.61 -12.24 11.36
N ALA A 136 -8.09 -13.43 11.07
CA ALA A 136 -8.38 -14.11 9.81
C ALA A 136 -9.82 -14.69 9.82
N PHE A 137 -10.49 -14.62 8.67
CA PHE A 137 -11.80 -15.24 8.48
C PHE A 137 -11.95 -15.74 7.03
N PRO A 138 -12.74 -16.80 6.81
CA PRO A 138 -13.06 -17.28 5.48
C PRO A 138 -14.03 -16.30 4.82
N LEU A 139 -13.86 -16.04 3.53
CA LEU A 139 -14.80 -15.21 2.78
C LEU A 139 -16.22 -15.77 2.92
N PRO A 140 -17.21 -14.95 3.28
CA PRO A 140 -18.61 -15.37 3.32
C PRO A 140 -19.12 -15.67 1.91
N GLU A 141 -20.11 -16.54 1.79
CA GLU A 141 -20.76 -16.83 0.52
C GLU A 141 -21.62 -15.64 0.04
N GLU A 142 -22.16 -14.89 1.00
CA GLU A 142 -23.02 -13.73 0.76
C GLU A 142 -22.15 -12.47 0.63
N TYR A 143 -22.26 -11.83 -0.52
CA TYR A 143 -21.54 -10.59 -0.81
C TYR A 143 -21.83 -9.47 0.19
N ASP A 144 -23.08 -9.30 0.59
CA ASP A 144 -23.50 -8.24 1.50
C ASP A 144 -22.81 -8.32 2.86
N LYS A 145 -22.57 -9.52 3.38
CA LYS A 145 -21.81 -9.71 4.62
C LYS A 145 -20.33 -9.30 4.49
N LEU A 146 -19.75 -9.56 3.32
CA LEU A 146 -18.37 -9.14 3.04
C LEU A 146 -18.30 -7.62 2.93
N LEU A 147 -19.23 -7.01 2.22
CA LEU A 147 -19.31 -5.56 2.05
C LEU A 147 -19.55 -4.84 3.39
N GLU A 148 -20.46 -5.35 4.21
CA GLU A 148 -20.70 -4.84 5.56
C GLU A 148 -19.41 -4.89 6.40
N LYS A 149 -18.69 -6.02 6.33
CA LYS A 149 -17.41 -6.16 7.04
C LYS A 149 -16.37 -5.16 6.55
N ALA A 150 -16.21 -4.99 5.25
CA ALA A 150 -15.30 -4.04 4.65
C ALA A 150 -15.66 -2.60 5.04
N ARG A 151 -16.95 -2.22 4.93
CA ARG A 151 -17.45 -0.89 5.33
C ARG A 151 -17.34 -0.60 6.83
N SER A 152 -17.27 -1.62 7.68
CA SER A 152 -17.04 -1.46 9.13
C SER A 152 -15.59 -1.12 9.47
N CYS A 153 -14.71 -1.05 8.48
CA CYS A 153 -13.29 -0.72 8.61
C CYS A 153 -12.98 0.63 7.98
N ASP A 154 -11.92 1.26 8.45
CA ASP A 154 -11.50 2.60 7.99
C ASP A 154 -10.68 2.54 6.69
N VAL A 155 -10.02 1.41 6.43
CA VAL A 155 -9.19 1.18 5.25
C VAL A 155 -9.39 -0.24 4.72
N ALA A 156 -9.49 -0.38 3.40
CA ALA A 156 -9.48 -1.65 2.71
C ALA A 156 -8.19 -1.83 1.89
N VAL A 157 -7.52 -2.97 2.08
CA VAL A 157 -6.37 -3.43 1.30
C VAL A 157 -6.81 -4.62 0.48
N ILE A 158 -6.85 -4.50 -0.83
CA ILE A 158 -7.34 -5.53 -1.73
C ILE A 158 -6.22 -5.93 -2.69
N GLY A 159 -5.90 -7.22 -2.78
CA GLY A 159 -4.94 -7.70 -3.78
C GLY A 159 -3.83 -8.63 -3.30
N PRO A 160 -3.27 -8.50 -2.07
CA PRO A 160 -2.11 -9.30 -1.68
C PRO A 160 -2.31 -10.81 -1.90
N GLY A 161 -1.72 -11.36 -2.98
CA GLY A 161 -1.78 -12.79 -3.28
C GLY A 161 -3.14 -13.32 -3.75
N LEU A 162 -4.06 -12.48 -4.24
CA LEU A 162 -5.44 -12.89 -4.65
C LEU A 162 -5.50 -13.85 -5.86
N GLY A 163 -4.43 -13.92 -6.68
CA GLY A 163 -4.46 -14.68 -7.94
C GLY A 163 -5.35 -14.02 -9.01
N ARG A 164 -5.57 -14.76 -10.12
CA ARG A 164 -6.32 -14.25 -11.28
C ARG A 164 -7.52 -15.17 -11.61
N HIS A 165 -8.36 -15.43 -10.62
CA HIS A 165 -9.57 -16.23 -10.86
C HIS A 165 -10.75 -15.31 -11.23
N PRO A 166 -11.57 -15.64 -12.25
CA PRO A 166 -12.68 -14.79 -12.72
C PRO A 166 -13.71 -14.42 -11.65
N GLN A 167 -13.97 -15.29 -10.68
CA GLN A 167 -14.87 -14.99 -9.56
C GLN A 167 -14.26 -13.94 -8.63
N MET A 168 -12.94 -14.02 -8.37
CA MET A 168 -12.24 -13.05 -7.54
C MET A 168 -12.16 -11.70 -8.22
N GLU A 169 -11.95 -11.67 -9.54
CA GLU A 169 -11.97 -10.42 -10.31
C GLU A 169 -13.33 -9.73 -10.21
N ARG A 170 -14.44 -10.46 -10.36
CA ARG A 170 -15.79 -9.91 -10.17
C ARG A 170 -15.99 -9.37 -8.76
N LEU A 171 -15.59 -10.14 -7.75
CA LEU A 171 -15.69 -9.73 -6.36
C LEU A 171 -14.93 -8.43 -6.08
N VAL A 172 -13.69 -8.33 -6.56
CA VAL A 172 -12.86 -7.11 -6.41
C VAL A 172 -13.51 -5.92 -7.10
N ARG A 173 -14.00 -6.09 -8.35
CA ARG A 173 -14.69 -5.01 -9.06
C ARG A 173 -15.93 -4.52 -8.31
N SER A 174 -16.75 -5.43 -7.80
CA SER A 174 -17.92 -5.06 -7.01
C SER A 174 -17.53 -4.30 -5.74
N LEU A 175 -16.56 -4.80 -4.99
CA LEU A 175 -16.09 -4.12 -3.78
C LEU A 175 -15.53 -2.71 -4.07
N LEU A 176 -14.77 -2.53 -5.15
CA LEU A 176 -14.23 -1.22 -5.52
C LEU A 176 -15.31 -0.21 -5.96
N CYS A 177 -16.46 -0.69 -6.44
CA CYS A 177 -17.59 0.17 -6.79
C CYS A 177 -18.45 0.52 -5.56
N ASP A 178 -18.49 -0.37 -4.58
CA ASP A 178 -19.41 -0.28 -3.45
C ASP A 178 -18.77 0.27 -2.17
N LEU A 179 -17.43 0.36 -2.08
CA LEU A 179 -16.69 0.97 -0.96
C LEU A 179 -16.48 2.47 -1.17
#